data_3178c62dbeebea91b99f1dff4cd47725
#
_entry.id   3178c62dbeebea91b99f1dff4cd47725
#
_cell.length_a   1.000
_cell.length_b   1.000
_cell.length_c   1.000
_cell.angle_alpha   90.00
_cell.angle_beta   90.00
_cell.angle_gamma   90.00
#
_symmetry.space_group_name_H-M   'P 1'
#
loop_
_entity.id
_entity.type
_entity.pdbx_description
1 polymer ?
#
loop_
_entity_poly.entity_id
_entity_poly.type
_entity_poly.pdbx_seq_one_letter_code
_entity_poly.pdbx_strand_id
1 'polypeptide(L)'
;MKKTFLYSLAVLASLTLASCNGDYDDWAQPQHNPQEASAAKYGITFTAGPEAECNMPDEDGVINLVTVNSTDANVTGYTLKDLKVNGEAIKGEISGNSIQVDATELEKILCNENKTRASVASNIKVESKVTVNLASGDAVAINTVGETTGKITTSPTPAIDANGYYMLGEVNGNGWDGRPARPSAG
;
A
#
# COMPACT_ATOMS: atom_id res chain seq x y z
N MET A 1 13.82 -55.49 47.02
CA MET A 1 14.35 -54.69 45.89
C MET A 1 13.42 -54.62 44.67
N LYS A 2 12.65 -55.65 44.28
CA LYS A 2 11.77 -55.58 43.09
C LYS A 2 10.54 -54.66 43.24
N LYS A 3 10.00 -54.50 44.47
CA LYS A 3 8.80 -53.68 44.69
C LYS A 3 9.09 -52.15 44.69
N THR A 4 10.25 -51.74 45.17
CA THR A 4 10.66 -50.32 45.15
C THR A 4 10.97 -49.84 43.75
N PHE A 5 11.45 -50.71 42.86
CA PHE A 5 11.68 -50.36 41.47
C PHE A 5 10.38 -50.14 40.68
N LEU A 6 9.32 -50.89 41.00
CA LEU A 6 8.01 -50.75 40.35
C LEU A 6 7.32 -49.42 40.77
N TYR A 7 7.45 -49.00 42.04
CA TYR A 7 6.90 -47.74 42.50
C TYR A 7 7.64 -46.53 41.92
N SER A 8 8.97 -46.60 41.77
CA SER A 8 9.70 -45.51 41.14
C SER A 8 9.37 -45.36 39.67
N LEU A 9 9.13 -46.47 38.95
CA LEU A 9 8.72 -46.43 37.53
C LEU A 9 7.29 -45.85 37.35
N ALA A 10 6.37 -46.21 38.27
CA ALA A 10 4.99 -45.67 38.26
C ALA A 10 4.93 -44.18 38.55
N VAL A 11 5.77 -43.66 39.44
CA VAL A 11 5.85 -42.22 39.74
C VAL A 11 6.50 -41.45 38.56
N LEU A 12 7.49 -42.00 37.88
CA LEU A 12 8.07 -41.39 36.70
C LEU A 12 7.05 -41.30 35.54
N ALA A 13 6.27 -42.38 35.34
CA ALA A 13 5.26 -42.43 34.29
C ALA A 13 4.07 -41.46 34.54
N SER A 14 3.75 -41.22 35.82
CA SER A 14 2.68 -40.23 36.15
C SER A 14 3.12 -38.78 35.96
N LEU A 15 4.41 -38.48 36.15
CA LEU A 15 4.97 -37.14 35.92
C LEU A 15 5.05 -36.77 34.43
N THR A 16 5.24 -37.77 33.55
CA THR A 16 5.26 -37.50 32.09
C THR A 16 3.89 -37.29 31.48
N LEU A 17 2.80 -37.75 32.12
CA LEU A 17 1.42 -37.54 31.65
C LEU A 17 0.84 -36.20 32.12
N ALA A 18 1.44 -35.54 33.12
CA ALA A 18 1.00 -34.21 33.56
C ALA A 18 1.60 -33.05 32.71
N SER A 19 2.56 -33.38 31.81
CA SER A 19 3.21 -32.38 30.96
C SER A 19 2.50 -32.09 29.64
N CYS A 20 1.36 -32.74 29.36
CA CYS A 20 0.58 -32.54 28.12
C CYS A 20 -0.83 -31.99 28.37
N ASN A 21 -0.99 -31.16 29.40
CA ASN A 21 -2.19 -30.29 29.50
C ASN A 21 -1.87 -28.92 28.89
N GLY A 22 -1.21 -28.90 27.73
CA GLY A 22 -1.32 -27.77 26.87
C GLY A 22 -2.68 -27.84 26.15
N ASP A 23 -3.56 -26.92 26.45
CA ASP A 23 -4.75 -26.70 25.66
C ASP A 23 -4.34 -26.53 24.19
N TYR A 24 -4.47 -27.61 23.42
CA TYR A 24 -4.27 -27.57 21.97
C TYR A 24 -5.49 -26.98 21.24
N ASP A 25 -6.42 -26.40 21.96
CA ASP A 25 -7.58 -25.72 21.38
C ASP A 25 -7.24 -24.33 20.82
N ASP A 26 -6.04 -23.80 21.11
CA ASP A 26 -5.56 -22.52 20.59
C ASP A 26 -5.42 -22.46 19.07
N TRP A 27 -5.30 -23.60 18.40
CA TRP A 27 -5.20 -23.61 16.93
C TRP A 27 -6.58 -23.52 16.23
N ALA A 28 -7.66 -23.87 16.93
CA ALA A 28 -9.02 -23.81 16.42
C ALA A 28 -9.67 -22.43 16.63
N GLN A 29 -9.12 -21.62 17.53
CA GLN A 29 -9.47 -20.20 17.68
C GLN A 29 -8.30 -19.37 17.17
N PRO A 30 -8.49 -18.51 16.16
CA PRO A 30 -7.43 -17.62 15.73
C PRO A 30 -6.98 -16.82 16.95
N GLN A 31 -5.77 -17.06 17.41
CA GLN A 31 -5.19 -16.28 18.52
C GLN A 31 -5.32 -14.81 18.11
N HIS A 32 -6.04 -14.05 18.90
CA HIS A 32 -6.02 -12.61 18.79
C HIS A 32 -4.58 -12.18 19.04
N ASN A 33 -3.86 -11.87 17.94
CA ASN A 33 -2.53 -11.29 18.09
C ASN A 33 -2.71 -10.00 18.91
N PRO A 34 -2.20 -9.91 20.16
CA PRO A 34 -2.38 -8.73 20.99
C PRO A 34 -1.77 -7.46 20.38
N GLN A 35 -0.95 -7.62 19.35
CA GLN A 35 -0.36 -6.52 18.57
C GLN A 35 -1.25 -6.01 17.44
N GLU A 36 -2.38 -6.68 17.19
CA GLU A 36 -3.34 -6.22 16.20
C GLU A 36 -4.60 -5.72 16.88
N ALA A 37 -5.13 -4.62 16.41
CA ALA A 37 -6.34 -4.02 16.92
C ALA A 37 -7.27 -3.56 15.80
N SER A 38 -8.57 -3.51 16.09
CA SER A 38 -9.51 -2.90 15.16
C SER A 38 -9.35 -1.38 15.14
N ALA A 39 -9.66 -0.75 14.00
CA ALA A 39 -9.66 0.70 13.85
C ALA A 39 -10.53 1.38 14.91
N ALA A 40 -11.67 0.75 15.27
CA ALA A 40 -12.61 1.27 16.27
C ALA A 40 -11.97 1.43 17.66
N LYS A 41 -11.00 0.59 18.03
CA LYS A 41 -10.35 0.67 19.36
C LYS A 41 -9.65 2.00 19.58
N TYR A 42 -9.07 2.56 18.54
CA TYR A 42 -8.35 3.85 18.58
C TYR A 42 -9.09 4.97 17.85
N GLY A 43 -10.36 4.75 17.49
CA GLY A 43 -11.14 5.71 16.73
C GLY A 43 -10.51 6.11 15.40
N ILE A 44 -9.83 5.14 14.71
CA ILE A 44 -9.17 5.39 13.44
C ILE A 44 -10.21 5.53 12.33
N THR A 45 -10.07 6.58 11.55
CA THR A 45 -10.86 6.82 10.35
C THR A 45 -9.96 7.12 9.16
N PHE A 46 -10.39 6.65 8.00
CA PHE A 46 -9.74 6.92 6.72
C PHE A 46 -10.68 7.76 5.88
N THR A 47 -10.19 8.87 5.37
CA THR A 47 -10.95 9.77 4.49
C THR A 47 -10.15 10.05 3.23
N ALA A 48 -10.83 10.43 2.15
CA ALA A 48 -10.15 10.89 0.96
C ALA A 48 -9.23 12.07 1.30
N GLY A 49 -8.03 12.02 0.80
CA GLY A 49 -7.05 13.09 0.97
C GLY A 49 -7.40 14.32 0.14
N PRO A 50 -6.73 15.44 0.37
CA PRO A 50 -7.03 16.70 -0.32
C PRO A 50 -6.81 16.63 -1.84
N GLU A 51 -5.98 15.69 -2.30
CA GLU A 51 -5.68 15.48 -3.72
C GLU A 51 -6.24 14.17 -4.27
N ALA A 52 -7.13 13.50 -3.52
CA ALA A 52 -7.83 12.32 -4.03
C ALA A 52 -8.73 12.62 -5.25
N GLU A 53 -9.07 13.89 -5.44
CA GLU A 53 -9.73 14.40 -6.64
C GLU A 53 -8.90 15.55 -7.21
N CYS A 54 -8.04 15.23 -8.19
CA CYS A 54 -7.18 16.23 -8.83
C CYS A 54 -6.83 15.89 -10.27
N ASN A 55 -6.24 16.87 -10.94
CA ASN A 55 -5.45 16.62 -12.15
C ASN A 55 -4.02 16.30 -11.72
N MET A 56 -3.40 15.30 -12.35
CA MET A 56 -2.00 14.98 -12.12
C MET A 56 -1.14 16.22 -12.37
N PRO A 57 -0.12 16.46 -11.55
CA PRO A 57 0.85 17.51 -11.81
C PRO A 57 1.63 17.21 -13.09
N ASP A 58 2.05 18.25 -13.80
CA ASP A 58 2.88 18.13 -15.02
C ASP A 58 4.33 17.77 -14.73
N GLU A 59 4.74 17.86 -13.46
CA GLU A 59 6.09 17.56 -12.98
C GLU A 59 6.04 16.47 -11.91
N ASP A 60 7.21 15.90 -11.61
CA ASP A 60 7.36 14.95 -10.51
C ASP A 60 6.88 15.57 -9.20
N GLY A 61 6.12 14.81 -8.45
CA GLY A 61 5.54 15.29 -7.19
C GLY A 61 4.89 14.17 -6.39
N VAL A 62 4.31 14.56 -5.28
CA VAL A 62 3.56 13.63 -4.42
C VAL A 62 2.08 14.02 -4.42
N ILE A 63 1.22 13.02 -4.29
CA ILE A 63 -0.24 13.16 -4.23
C ILE A 63 -0.73 12.63 -2.90
N ASN A 64 -1.49 13.45 -2.18
CA ASN A 64 -2.08 13.13 -0.89
C ASN A 64 -3.41 12.40 -1.09
N LEU A 65 -3.40 11.07 -1.12
CA LEU A 65 -4.57 10.25 -1.48
C LEU A 65 -5.50 9.97 -0.31
N VAL A 66 -4.97 9.80 0.91
CA VAL A 66 -5.75 9.40 2.07
C VAL A 66 -5.33 10.21 3.28
N THR A 67 -6.29 10.62 4.08
CA THR A 67 -6.06 11.18 5.41
C THR A 67 -6.48 10.18 6.47
N VAL A 68 -5.58 9.87 7.40
CA VAL A 68 -5.82 8.99 8.55
C VAL A 68 -5.97 9.85 9.79
N ASN A 69 -7.09 9.69 10.50
CA ASN A 69 -7.32 10.41 11.75
C ASN A 69 -7.61 9.44 12.88
N SER A 70 -7.37 9.88 14.11
CA SER A 70 -7.71 9.19 15.33
C SER A 70 -8.44 10.12 16.29
N THR A 71 -9.40 9.58 17.03
CA THR A 71 -10.03 10.28 18.15
C THR A 71 -9.38 9.94 19.49
N ASP A 72 -8.45 8.99 19.51
CA ASP A 72 -7.71 8.61 20.73
C ASP A 72 -6.47 9.49 20.89
N ALA A 73 -6.42 10.25 21.99
CA ALA A 73 -5.31 11.14 22.31
C ALA A 73 -3.97 10.41 22.56
N ASN A 74 -3.98 9.10 22.78
CA ASN A 74 -2.76 8.31 22.91
C ASN A 74 -2.10 7.98 21.56
N VAL A 75 -2.78 8.17 20.45
CA VAL A 75 -2.22 7.99 19.11
C VAL A 75 -1.38 9.23 18.75
N THR A 76 -0.09 9.02 18.55
CA THR A 76 0.90 10.07 18.25
C THR A 76 1.30 10.13 16.79
N GLY A 77 0.96 9.09 16.01
CA GLY A 77 1.30 9.03 14.59
C GLY A 77 0.96 7.69 13.96
N TYR A 78 1.31 7.56 12.70
CA TYR A 78 0.99 6.39 11.87
C TYR A 78 2.22 5.93 11.09
N THR A 79 2.25 4.63 10.79
CA THR A 79 3.22 4.02 9.87
C THR A 79 2.46 3.23 8.82
N LEU A 80 2.72 3.49 7.54
CA LEU A 80 2.10 2.77 6.44
C LEU A 80 2.65 1.34 6.38
N LYS A 81 1.76 0.37 6.22
CA LYS A 81 2.11 -1.06 6.07
C LYS A 81 1.84 -1.58 4.67
N ASP A 82 0.72 -1.17 4.09
CA ASP A 82 0.31 -1.61 2.77
C ASP A 82 -0.53 -0.52 2.12
N LEU A 83 -0.36 -0.34 0.82
CA LEU A 83 -1.13 0.60 0.01
C LEU A 83 -1.39 0.02 -1.36
N LYS A 84 -2.65 0.10 -1.79
CA LYS A 84 -3.07 -0.33 -3.13
C LYS A 84 -3.97 0.72 -3.76
N VAL A 85 -3.82 0.89 -5.05
CA VAL A 85 -4.72 1.69 -5.89
C VAL A 85 -5.30 0.76 -6.95
N ASN A 86 -6.63 0.66 -7.01
CA ASN A 86 -7.36 -0.26 -7.90
C ASN A 86 -6.87 -1.73 -7.82
N GLY A 87 -6.41 -2.15 -6.62
CA GLY A 87 -5.88 -3.48 -6.37
C GLY A 87 -4.38 -3.65 -6.66
N GLU A 88 -3.75 -2.72 -7.38
CA GLU A 88 -2.31 -2.72 -7.64
C GLU A 88 -1.54 -2.10 -6.46
N ALA A 89 -0.49 -2.79 -6.02
CA ALA A 89 0.36 -2.29 -4.95
C ALA A 89 1.18 -1.08 -5.42
N ILE A 90 1.21 -0.05 -4.61
CA ILE A 90 1.99 1.17 -4.85
C ILE A 90 2.80 1.54 -3.61
N LYS A 91 3.98 2.10 -3.81
CA LYS A 91 4.76 2.65 -2.71
C LYS A 91 4.12 3.95 -2.24
N GLY A 92 4.03 4.10 -0.93
CA GLY A 92 3.55 5.33 -0.32
C GLY A 92 4.31 5.63 0.96
N GLU A 93 4.16 6.87 1.40
CA GLU A 93 4.72 7.36 2.66
C GLU A 93 3.63 8.05 3.46
N ILE A 94 3.83 8.15 4.77
CA ILE A 94 2.97 8.96 5.63
C ILE A 94 3.73 10.22 6.05
N SER A 95 3.13 11.36 5.73
CA SER A 95 3.58 12.67 6.19
C SER A 95 2.51 13.25 7.12
N GLY A 96 2.82 13.31 8.41
CA GLY A 96 1.81 13.63 9.43
C GLY A 96 0.69 12.60 9.49
N ASN A 97 -0.48 12.96 9.03
CA ASN A 97 -1.64 12.08 8.91
C ASN A 97 -2.06 11.80 7.45
N SER A 98 -1.26 12.23 6.48
CA SER A 98 -1.55 12.08 5.06
C SER A 98 -0.73 10.94 4.45
N ILE A 99 -1.38 10.02 3.75
CA ILE A 99 -0.74 8.99 2.94
C ILE A 99 -0.51 9.60 1.56
N GLN A 100 0.77 9.65 1.18
CA GLN A 100 1.28 10.24 -0.05
C GLN A 100 1.81 9.15 -0.97
N VAL A 101 1.64 9.34 -2.27
CA VAL A 101 2.23 8.52 -3.32
C VAL A 101 2.98 9.39 -4.30
N ASP A 102 3.95 8.79 -4.98
CA ASP A 102 4.62 9.42 -6.11
C ASP A 102 3.64 9.56 -7.30
N ALA A 103 3.57 10.76 -7.87
CA ALA A 103 2.65 11.08 -8.96
C ALA A 103 2.94 10.23 -10.21
N THR A 104 4.22 10.02 -10.52
CA THR A 104 4.66 9.25 -11.69
C THR A 104 4.32 7.76 -11.55
N GLU A 105 4.47 7.18 -10.34
CA GLU A 105 4.07 5.80 -10.08
C GLU A 105 2.54 5.64 -10.19
N LEU A 106 1.77 6.58 -9.64
CA LEU A 106 0.31 6.57 -9.73
C LEU A 106 -0.15 6.71 -11.19
N GLU A 107 0.41 7.65 -11.94
CA GLU A 107 0.09 7.82 -13.37
C GLU A 107 0.36 6.56 -14.18
N LYS A 108 1.48 5.88 -13.92
CA LYS A 108 1.81 4.63 -14.59
C LYS A 108 0.74 3.55 -14.36
N ILE A 109 0.23 3.41 -13.14
CA ILE A 109 -0.86 2.47 -12.83
C ILE A 109 -2.11 2.84 -13.64
N LEU A 110 -2.53 4.11 -13.60
CA LEU A 110 -3.74 4.57 -14.28
C LEU A 110 -3.64 4.48 -15.81
N CYS A 111 -2.48 4.80 -16.39
CA CYS A 111 -2.23 4.65 -17.83
C CYS A 111 -2.25 3.19 -18.26
N ASN A 112 -1.71 2.26 -17.44
CA ASN A 112 -1.74 0.84 -17.72
C ASN A 112 -3.16 0.27 -17.67
N GLU A 113 -3.95 0.70 -16.69
CA GLU A 113 -5.35 0.30 -16.53
C GLU A 113 -6.20 0.80 -17.71
N ASN A 114 -6.07 2.08 -18.05
CA ASN A 114 -6.81 2.71 -19.15
C ASN A 114 -6.27 2.33 -20.54
N LYS A 115 -5.11 1.68 -20.63
CA LYS A 115 -4.40 1.35 -21.87
C LYS A 115 -4.17 2.56 -22.77
N THR A 116 -3.98 3.71 -22.18
CA THR A 116 -3.74 4.97 -22.90
C THR A 116 -2.89 5.92 -22.05
N ARG A 117 -2.14 6.77 -22.73
CA ARG A 117 -1.42 7.91 -22.16
C ARG A 117 -2.14 9.25 -22.38
N ALA A 118 -3.31 9.22 -22.96
CA ALA A 118 -4.13 10.43 -23.08
C ALA A 118 -4.63 10.86 -21.71
N SER A 119 -4.93 12.14 -21.56
CA SER A 119 -5.55 12.66 -20.35
C SER A 119 -6.95 12.06 -20.18
N VAL A 120 -7.08 11.22 -19.14
CA VAL A 120 -8.33 10.52 -18.82
C VAL A 120 -8.62 10.66 -17.33
N ALA A 121 -9.85 11.04 -17.01
CA ALA A 121 -10.34 11.04 -15.63
C ALA A 121 -10.72 9.63 -15.21
N SER A 122 -10.00 9.08 -14.24
CA SER A 122 -10.17 7.72 -13.72
C SER A 122 -10.65 7.75 -12.28
N ASN A 123 -11.68 6.97 -11.98
CA ASN A 123 -12.04 6.71 -10.58
C ASN A 123 -11.00 5.77 -9.98
N ILE A 124 -10.59 6.07 -8.75
CA ILE A 124 -9.65 5.24 -8.01
C ILE A 124 -10.31 4.71 -6.73
N LYS A 125 -9.95 3.47 -6.37
CA LYS A 125 -10.18 2.88 -5.06
C LYS A 125 -8.83 2.73 -4.39
N VAL A 126 -8.69 3.34 -3.22
CA VAL A 126 -7.45 3.27 -2.43
C VAL A 126 -7.70 2.39 -1.21
N GLU A 127 -6.87 1.38 -1.03
CA GLU A 127 -6.87 0.50 0.13
C GLU A 127 -5.56 0.68 0.89
N SER A 128 -5.66 0.99 2.18
CA SER A 128 -4.49 1.24 3.01
C SER A 128 -4.54 0.47 4.33
N LYS A 129 -3.37 0.03 4.80
CA LYS A 129 -3.18 -0.53 6.14
C LYS A 129 -2.13 0.25 6.88
N VAL A 130 -2.40 0.55 8.12
CA VAL A 130 -1.49 1.33 8.96
C VAL A 130 -1.22 0.64 10.30
N THR A 131 -0.10 1.01 10.89
CA THR A 131 0.20 0.80 12.30
C THR A 131 0.07 2.14 12.99
N VAL A 132 -0.56 2.19 14.15
CA VAL A 132 -0.61 3.37 15.01
C VAL A 132 0.56 3.37 15.99
N ASN A 133 1.17 4.52 16.17
CA ASN A 133 2.21 4.75 17.16
C ASN A 133 1.57 5.40 18.38
N LEU A 134 1.78 4.83 19.55
CA LEU A 134 1.20 5.30 20.81
C LEU A 134 2.18 6.13 21.63
N ALA A 135 1.66 6.99 22.48
CA ALA A 135 2.46 7.79 23.41
C ALA A 135 3.30 6.94 24.38
N SER A 136 2.89 5.67 24.63
CA SER A 136 3.69 4.68 25.38
C SER A 136 4.97 4.24 24.65
N GLY A 137 5.11 4.54 23.38
CA GLY A 137 6.17 4.04 22.51
C GLY A 137 5.83 2.73 21.78
N ASP A 138 4.65 2.16 22.05
CA ASP A 138 4.20 0.95 21.37
C ASP A 138 3.70 1.25 19.95
N ALA A 139 3.86 0.28 19.05
CA ALA A 139 3.31 0.32 17.71
C ALA A 139 2.31 -0.84 17.55
N VAL A 140 1.06 -0.49 17.22
CA VAL A 140 -0.05 -1.45 17.10
C VAL A 140 -0.56 -1.51 15.68
N ALA A 141 -0.48 -2.69 15.06
CA ALA A 141 -1.01 -2.90 13.73
C ALA A 141 -2.56 -2.82 13.74
N ILE A 142 -3.12 -2.09 12.79
CA ILE A 142 -4.57 -2.03 12.59
C ILE A 142 -4.96 -3.09 11.57
N ASN A 143 -5.82 -4.03 11.98
CA ASN A 143 -6.28 -5.12 11.13
C ASN A 143 -7.35 -4.67 10.10
N THR A 144 -7.94 -3.49 10.30
CA THR A 144 -8.92 -2.91 9.40
C THR A 144 -8.23 -2.29 8.19
N VAL A 145 -8.69 -2.64 6.99
CA VAL A 145 -8.29 -1.97 5.77
C VAL A 145 -9.06 -0.65 5.65
N GLY A 146 -8.33 0.45 5.52
CA GLY A 146 -8.93 1.74 5.20
C GLY A 146 -9.23 1.81 3.71
N GLU A 147 -10.50 1.99 3.35
CA GLU A 147 -10.93 2.14 1.97
C GLU A 147 -11.39 3.56 1.72
N THR A 148 -10.85 4.17 0.67
CA THR A 148 -11.29 5.49 0.18
C THR A 148 -11.42 5.46 -1.33
N THR A 149 -12.13 6.43 -1.87
CA THR A 149 -12.29 6.60 -3.31
C THR A 149 -11.90 8.01 -3.72
N GLY A 150 -11.50 8.16 -4.97
CA GLY A 150 -11.14 9.45 -5.54
C GLY A 150 -11.32 9.45 -7.05
N LYS A 151 -10.92 10.55 -7.67
CA LYS A 151 -10.96 10.72 -9.11
C LYS A 151 -9.73 11.49 -9.58
N ILE A 152 -8.85 10.83 -10.29
CA ILE A 152 -7.61 11.40 -10.78
C ILE A 152 -7.69 11.54 -12.31
N THR A 153 -7.34 12.72 -12.81
CA THR A 153 -7.16 12.94 -14.25
C THR A 153 -5.66 12.85 -14.55
N THR A 154 -5.25 11.92 -15.40
CA THR A 154 -3.85 11.76 -15.82
C THR A 154 -3.36 12.99 -16.58
N SER A 155 -2.05 13.24 -16.57
CA SER A 155 -1.44 14.34 -17.32
C SER A 155 -1.75 14.22 -18.81
N PRO A 156 -1.96 15.36 -19.50
CA PRO A 156 -2.16 15.30 -20.95
C PRO A 156 -0.90 14.75 -21.61
N THR A 157 -1.11 13.98 -22.67
CA THR A 157 0.02 13.59 -23.55
C THR A 157 0.72 14.87 -24.02
N PRO A 158 2.05 14.95 -23.98
CA PRO A 158 2.77 16.12 -24.45
C PRO A 158 2.27 16.55 -25.81
N ALA A 159 2.03 17.83 -25.98
CA ALA A 159 1.59 18.36 -27.25
C ALA A 159 2.62 18.00 -28.33
N ILE A 160 2.14 17.43 -29.43
CA ILE A 160 2.98 17.17 -30.59
C ILE A 160 3.30 18.51 -31.21
N ASP A 161 4.61 18.79 -31.42
CA ASP A 161 5.03 19.98 -32.14
C ASP A 161 4.31 20.03 -33.49
N ALA A 162 3.84 21.23 -33.89
CA ALA A 162 3.16 21.44 -35.16
C ALA A 162 4.01 21.01 -36.38
N ASN A 163 5.33 20.94 -36.21
CA ASN A 163 6.27 20.46 -37.20
C ASN A 163 6.42 18.92 -37.24
N GLY A 164 5.70 18.19 -36.38
CA GLY A 164 5.72 16.73 -36.33
C GLY A 164 6.80 16.13 -35.44
N TYR A 165 7.06 14.85 -35.64
CA TYR A 165 8.06 14.10 -34.89
C TYR A 165 9.40 14.11 -35.57
N TYR A 166 10.48 14.15 -34.81
CA TYR A 166 11.81 13.82 -35.28
C TYR A 166 12.09 12.36 -34.89
N MET A 167 12.23 11.51 -35.91
CA MET A 167 12.76 10.16 -35.74
C MET A 167 14.27 10.21 -35.89
N LEU A 168 14.97 9.95 -34.79
CA LEU A 168 16.43 9.83 -34.80
C LEU A 168 16.81 8.35 -34.99
N GLY A 169 17.79 8.07 -35.83
CA GLY A 169 18.31 6.74 -36.06
C GLY A 169 18.08 6.22 -37.46
N GLU A 170 18.49 4.99 -37.71
CA GLU A 170 18.50 4.38 -39.07
C GLU A 170 17.10 4.00 -39.58
N VAL A 171 16.08 4.04 -38.75
CA VAL A 171 14.70 3.63 -39.10
C VAL A 171 14.13 4.45 -40.29
N ASN A 172 14.56 5.69 -40.43
CA ASN A 172 14.15 6.60 -41.52
C ASN A 172 15.23 6.87 -42.53
N GLY A 173 16.37 6.20 -42.46
CA GLY A 173 17.51 6.38 -43.37
C GLY A 173 18.32 7.67 -43.15
N ASN A 174 18.02 8.47 -42.16
CA ASN A 174 18.67 9.75 -41.88
C ASN A 174 19.78 9.68 -40.81
N GLY A 175 20.08 8.52 -40.26
CA GLY A 175 21.08 8.39 -39.19
C GLY A 175 20.72 9.15 -37.91
N TRP A 176 21.75 9.56 -37.17
CA TRP A 176 21.63 10.28 -35.87
C TRP A 176 21.82 11.80 -35.97
N ASP A 177 21.75 12.36 -37.19
CA ASP A 177 22.10 13.77 -37.46
C ASP A 177 20.97 14.77 -37.18
N GLY A 178 19.84 14.32 -36.60
CA GLY A 178 18.76 15.18 -36.12
C GLY A 178 18.04 15.96 -37.22
N ARG A 179 18.18 15.61 -38.47
CA ARG A 179 17.47 16.30 -39.57
C ARG A 179 16.01 15.84 -39.61
N PRO A 180 15.07 16.78 -39.84
CA PRO A 180 13.68 16.40 -40.02
C PRO A 180 13.55 15.47 -41.23
N ALA A 181 12.69 14.43 -41.07
CA ALA A 181 12.35 13.57 -42.18
C ALA A 181 11.81 14.44 -43.34
N ARG A 182 12.42 14.32 -44.52
CA ARG A 182 11.86 14.98 -45.70
C ARG A 182 10.50 14.39 -46.00
N PRO A 183 9.46 15.21 -46.23
CA PRO A 183 8.19 14.69 -46.71
C PRO A 183 8.49 13.93 -48.02
N SER A 184 8.02 12.68 -48.09
CA SER A 184 8.06 11.93 -49.33
C SER A 184 7.29 12.72 -50.38
N ALA A 185 7.97 13.18 -51.43
CA ALA A 185 7.30 13.71 -52.59
C ALA A 185 6.42 12.60 -53.17
N GLY A 186 5.10 12.75 -53.08
CA GLY A 186 4.10 11.92 -53.73
C GLY A 186 4.06 12.17 -55.24
#